data_aeb1468b4d01d22bf2e3f1e27a329b9f
#
_entry.id   aeb1468b4d01d22bf2e3f1e27a329b9f
#
_cell.length_a   1.000
_cell.length_b   1.000
_cell.length_c   1.000
_cell.angle_alpha   90.00
_cell.angle_beta   90.00
_cell.angle_gamma   90.00
#
_symmetry.space_group_name_H-M   'P 1'
#
loop_
_entity.id
_entity.type
_entity.pdbx_description
1 polymer ?
#
loop_
_entity_poly.entity_id
_entity_poly.type
_entity_poly.pdbx_seq_one_letter_code
_entity_poly.pdbx_strand_id
1 'polypeptide(L)'
;MWGNNIPVPGGLNTLSDKYNTQDQEQMLRAAAIKGKNLHIGIVGAGFSGLRAADILLCHGHRVTILEARNRVGGRVGQSSYLGHTVDLGPNWIHGTDDNPIFDIAKKTNTQLHYWDEKQRILGTEGQGVSKEEAEEYGRIIWEDGLISKAFAYSRENTASIPAEKSLMDFFAEKAEGLFTELEQEEAERKRRTLLQICDFWGSYVGSATDRQSLKFFWLEECIEGENPFVAGTYTKILEHVARPALEGAEVKYEGKVTAIQGRKSEDEKVKVTVNGGERYEFDEVVMTAPLGWLKRNKDVFVNGLTPRLEKAINSIGYGALDKIYITFPSAFWEDSTSEPQGTSSLPTANTSIPNVTATTTPLHQTSTPSTTSNYPGFTHWLRPNYSTSTNPEKWDQQAMNLAALPSPSGHPSLLFYIYGSCSTHIASFASLPQPSRDESLLAFLHPYISLLPNYSPTSPACKPSAVLATAWAGDELAGYGSYANFQVGLENGDEDIEVMRKGMPEQGIWIAGEHTAPFVALGTATGAYWSGEKVALRILGKGAVDIGKDGKSEEHKEAEK
;
A
#
# COMPACT_ATOMS: atom_id res chain seq x y z
N MET A 1 -11.82 -13.27 -8.25
CA MET A 1 -11.32 -14.46 -8.99
C MET A 1 -10.01 -14.09 -9.68
N TRP A 2 -8.87 -14.40 -9.07
CA TRP A 2 -7.55 -14.32 -9.69
C TRP A 2 -6.98 -15.73 -9.64
N GLY A 3 -7.04 -16.43 -10.72
CA GLY A 3 -6.43 -17.73 -10.89
C GLY A 3 -6.60 -18.19 -12.31
N ASN A 4 -5.61 -17.91 -13.16
CA ASN A 4 -5.34 -18.76 -14.33
C ASN A 4 -3.89 -18.59 -14.76
N ASN A 5 -3.19 -19.73 -14.80
CA ASN A 5 -1.85 -19.91 -15.31
C ASN A 5 -1.68 -19.36 -16.73
N ILE A 6 -0.80 -18.36 -16.89
CA ILE A 6 -0.29 -17.96 -18.19
C ILE A 6 1.17 -18.46 -18.30
N PRO A 7 1.54 -19.23 -19.33
CA PRO A 7 2.91 -19.71 -19.51
C PRO A 7 3.84 -18.56 -19.92
N VAL A 8 4.98 -18.47 -19.25
CA VAL A 8 6.06 -17.51 -19.56
C VAL A 8 6.82 -17.98 -20.81
N PRO A 9 6.91 -17.18 -21.88
CA PRO A 9 7.84 -17.48 -22.99
C PRO A 9 9.29 -17.18 -22.56
N GLY A 10 10.19 -18.13 -22.78
CA GLY A 10 11.61 -17.99 -22.50
C GLY A 10 12.30 -16.94 -23.37
N GLY A 11 13.06 -16.07 -22.72
CA GLY A 11 13.92 -15.04 -23.32
C GLY A 11 14.83 -14.38 -22.29
N LEU A 12 15.64 -15.15 -21.56
CA LEU A 12 16.56 -14.64 -20.54
C LEU A 12 18.00 -15.12 -20.81
N ASN A 13 18.63 -14.62 -21.87
CA ASN A 13 20.06 -14.91 -22.14
C ASN A 13 21.00 -13.70 -22.07
N THR A 14 20.58 -12.54 -21.58
CA THR A 14 21.45 -11.37 -21.40
C THR A 14 21.62 -10.92 -19.94
N LEU A 15 21.04 -11.61 -18.97
CA LEU A 15 21.18 -11.31 -17.54
C LEU A 15 22.28 -12.13 -16.84
N SER A 16 22.78 -13.23 -17.46
CA SER A 16 23.67 -14.19 -16.77
C SER A 16 25.05 -13.62 -16.39
N ASP A 17 25.57 -12.65 -17.14
CA ASP A 17 26.91 -12.10 -16.88
C ASP A 17 26.92 -11.04 -15.77
N LYS A 18 25.79 -10.36 -15.52
CA LYS A 18 25.65 -9.42 -14.40
C LYS A 18 25.48 -10.13 -13.03
N TYR A 19 24.88 -11.31 -13.02
CA TYR A 19 24.69 -12.10 -11.79
C TYR A 19 26.00 -12.68 -11.26
N ASN A 20 26.95 -13.05 -12.14
CA ASN A 20 28.20 -13.66 -11.74
C ASN A 20 29.14 -12.72 -10.96
N THR A 21 29.08 -11.41 -11.20
CA THR A 21 29.88 -10.41 -10.46
C THR A 21 29.29 -10.09 -9.09
N GLN A 22 27.96 -10.05 -8.96
CA GLN A 22 27.30 -9.83 -7.68
C GLN A 22 27.51 -10.99 -6.70
N ASP A 23 27.47 -12.23 -7.17
CA ASP A 23 27.72 -13.42 -6.36
C ASP A 23 29.16 -13.46 -5.85
N GLN A 24 30.14 -13.05 -6.67
CA GLN A 24 31.54 -12.96 -6.24
C GLN A 24 31.76 -11.86 -5.18
N GLU A 25 31.18 -10.69 -5.34
CA GLU A 25 31.25 -9.61 -4.35
C GLU A 25 30.62 -10.04 -3.03
N GLN A 26 29.52 -10.78 -3.07
CA GLN A 26 28.83 -11.30 -1.88
C GLN A 26 29.63 -12.39 -1.16
N MET A 27 30.24 -13.31 -1.89
CA MET A 27 31.11 -14.33 -1.34
C MET A 27 32.35 -13.73 -0.65
N LEU A 28 32.97 -12.72 -1.26
CA LEU A 28 34.11 -12.01 -0.67
C LEU A 28 33.69 -11.28 0.60
N ARG A 29 32.51 -10.67 0.62
CA ARG A 29 31.97 -10.00 1.80
C ARG A 29 31.65 -11.00 2.90
N ALA A 30 30.99 -12.13 2.61
CA ALA A 30 30.73 -13.19 3.59
C ALA A 30 32.02 -13.68 4.26
N ALA A 31 33.09 -13.83 3.48
CA ALA A 31 34.41 -14.19 4.01
C ALA A 31 35.00 -13.07 4.90
N ALA A 32 34.84 -11.79 4.51
CA ALA A 32 35.36 -10.65 5.22
C ALA A 32 34.70 -10.41 6.60
N ILE A 33 33.41 -10.75 6.74
CA ILE A 33 32.64 -10.56 7.99
C ILE A 33 32.57 -11.82 8.84
N LYS A 34 33.00 -12.98 8.33
CA LYS A 34 32.95 -14.26 9.06
C LYS A 34 33.66 -14.15 10.42
N GLY A 35 32.89 -14.38 11.48
CA GLY A 35 33.42 -14.31 12.88
C GLY A 35 33.54 -12.88 13.43
N LYS A 36 33.18 -11.81 12.71
CA LYS A 36 33.15 -10.45 13.23
C LYS A 36 31.80 -10.18 13.89
N ASN A 37 31.81 -9.55 15.05
CA ASN A 37 30.61 -8.99 15.69
C ASN A 37 30.51 -7.51 15.29
N LEU A 38 29.75 -7.21 14.25
CA LEU A 38 29.57 -5.84 13.75
C LEU A 38 28.60 -5.06 14.66
N HIS A 39 28.83 -3.76 14.78
CA HIS A 39 27.87 -2.81 15.32
C HIS A 39 27.16 -2.09 14.19
N ILE A 40 25.88 -2.32 14.01
CA ILE A 40 25.10 -1.83 12.88
C ILE A 40 24.10 -0.77 13.36
N GLY A 41 24.13 0.40 12.72
CA GLY A 41 23.16 1.46 12.92
C GLY A 41 22.00 1.31 11.95
N ILE A 42 20.76 1.39 12.45
CA ILE A 42 19.56 1.40 11.62
C ILE A 42 18.85 2.73 11.83
N VAL A 43 18.65 3.47 10.74
CA VAL A 43 17.91 4.74 10.75
C VAL A 43 16.48 4.48 10.41
N GLY A 44 15.60 4.55 11.42
CA GLY A 44 14.16 4.33 11.32
C GLY A 44 13.72 2.97 11.89
N ALA A 45 12.66 3.00 12.70
CA ALA A 45 12.00 1.84 13.30
C ALA A 45 10.69 1.47 12.58
N GLY A 46 10.63 1.62 11.25
CA GLY A 46 9.56 1.08 10.40
C GLY A 46 9.74 -0.42 10.15
N PHE A 47 8.83 -1.07 9.43
CA PHE A 47 8.88 -2.50 9.14
C PHE A 47 10.23 -2.94 8.56
N SER A 48 10.82 -2.15 7.66
CA SER A 48 12.11 -2.44 7.07
C SER A 48 13.24 -2.46 8.10
N GLY A 49 13.32 -1.41 8.94
CA GLY A 49 14.35 -1.32 9.99
C GLY A 49 14.18 -2.38 11.07
N LEU A 50 12.94 -2.65 11.49
CA LEU A 50 12.63 -3.66 12.50
C LEU A 50 12.99 -5.08 12.01
N ARG A 51 12.68 -5.42 10.76
CA ARG A 51 13.03 -6.72 10.17
C ARG A 51 14.52 -6.87 9.94
N ALA A 52 15.20 -5.81 9.49
CA ALA A 52 16.65 -5.83 9.36
C ALA A 52 17.34 -6.05 10.73
N ALA A 53 16.85 -5.38 11.79
CA ALA A 53 17.34 -5.57 13.15
C ALA A 53 17.17 -7.02 13.62
N ASP A 54 15.99 -7.62 13.43
CA ASP A 54 15.68 -9.00 13.80
C ASP A 54 16.72 -9.97 13.19
N ILE A 55 16.95 -9.92 11.89
CA ILE A 55 17.89 -10.80 11.21
C ILE A 55 19.32 -10.57 11.69
N LEU A 56 19.77 -9.32 11.81
CA LEU A 56 21.13 -9.01 12.21
C LEU A 56 21.41 -9.45 13.67
N LEU A 57 20.44 -9.27 14.58
CA LEU A 57 20.50 -9.75 15.96
C LEU A 57 20.58 -11.29 16.02
N CYS A 58 19.76 -12.01 15.24
CA CYS A 58 19.81 -13.48 15.15
C CYS A 58 21.17 -13.99 14.67
N HIS A 59 21.93 -13.19 13.92
CA HIS A 59 23.29 -13.52 13.47
C HIS A 59 24.39 -13.02 14.44
N GLY A 60 24.03 -12.58 15.63
CA GLY A 60 24.97 -12.22 16.70
C GLY A 60 25.61 -10.84 16.54
N HIS A 61 25.03 -9.95 15.72
CA HIS A 61 25.50 -8.57 15.56
C HIS A 61 24.85 -7.65 16.59
N ARG A 62 25.55 -6.57 16.95
CA ARG A 62 24.99 -5.51 17.78
C ARG A 62 24.23 -4.52 16.91
N VAL A 63 23.02 -4.16 17.31
CA VAL A 63 22.16 -3.24 16.57
C VAL A 63 21.76 -2.06 17.45
N THR A 64 21.85 -0.84 16.90
CA THR A 64 21.25 0.37 17.46
C THR A 64 20.30 0.97 16.44
N ILE A 65 19.05 1.18 16.82
CA ILE A 65 18.01 1.81 15.98
C ILE A 65 17.88 3.28 16.40
N LEU A 66 17.97 4.19 15.43
CA LEU A 66 17.78 5.62 15.59
C LEU A 66 16.42 6.00 14.98
N GLU A 67 15.41 6.19 15.82
CA GLU A 67 14.04 6.50 15.41
C GLU A 67 13.73 7.98 15.71
N ALA A 68 13.23 8.70 14.70
CA ALA A 68 12.93 10.12 14.84
C ALA A 68 11.67 10.42 15.64
N ARG A 69 10.73 9.46 15.71
CA ARG A 69 9.50 9.55 16.51
C ARG A 69 9.72 8.98 17.91
N ASN A 70 8.72 9.13 18.78
CA ASN A 70 8.66 8.49 20.09
C ASN A 70 8.02 7.08 20.06
N ARG A 71 7.88 6.48 18.88
CA ARG A 71 7.25 5.17 18.67
C ARG A 71 7.87 4.42 17.50
N VAL A 72 7.72 3.11 17.48
CA VAL A 72 8.03 2.25 16.33
C VAL A 72 6.90 2.24 15.29
N GLY A 73 7.10 1.56 14.17
CA GLY A 73 6.15 1.31 13.11
C GLY A 73 6.22 2.29 11.92
N GLY A 74 6.83 3.47 12.10
CA GLY A 74 6.92 4.46 11.04
C GLY A 74 5.54 4.84 10.49
N ARG A 75 5.25 4.50 9.20
CA ARG A 75 3.94 4.71 8.56
C ARG A 75 2.88 3.68 8.97
N VAL A 76 3.23 2.60 9.65
CA VAL A 76 2.29 1.70 10.33
C VAL A 76 2.02 2.26 11.72
N GLY A 77 0.86 2.87 11.91
CA GLY A 77 0.45 3.50 13.16
C GLY A 77 -1.05 3.45 13.35
N GLN A 78 -1.50 3.53 14.59
CA GLN A 78 -2.90 3.46 14.99
C GLN A 78 -3.32 4.68 15.79
N SER A 79 -4.63 4.90 15.89
CA SER A 79 -5.25 5.90 16.76
C SER A 79 -6.51 5.35 17.40
N SER A 80 -6.70 5.66 18.67
CA SER A 80 -7.95 5.37 19.40
C SER A 80 -8.80 6.63 19.62
N TYR A 81 -8.51 7.71 18.92
CA TYR A 81 -9.19 9.01 19.09
C TYR A 81 -10.72 8.93 18.87
N LEU A 82 -11.17 8.02 18.00
CA LEU A 82 -12.59 7.84 17.66
C LEU A 82 -13.39 7.03 18.69
N GLY A 83 -12.76 6.63 19.82
CA GLY A 83 -13.37 5.71 20.80
C GLY A 83 -13.16 4.22 20.47
N HIS A 84 -12.59 3.93 19.32
CA HIS A 84 -12.13 2.62 18.88
C HIS A 84 -10.83 2.78 18.09
N THR A 85 -10.08 1.69 17.94
CA THR A 85 -8.77 1.74 17.26
C THR A 85 -8.94 1.65 15.74
N VAL A 86 -8.26 2.55 15.02
CA VAL A 86 -8.19 2.55 13.55
C VAL A 86 -6.74 2.66 13.09
N ASP A 87 -6.45 2.14 11.90
CA ASP A 87 -5.14 2.26 11.27
C ASP A 87 -4.96 3.61 10.59
N LEU A 88 -3.94 4.34 10.96
CA LEU A 88 -3.51 5.56 10.25
C LEU A 88 -2.75 5.23 8.96
N GLY A 89 -2.05 4.10 8.96
CA GLY A 89 -1.25 3.56 7.84
C GLY A 89 -2.02 2.56 6.97
N PRO A 90 -1.40 1.40 6.62
CA PRO A 90 -2.06 0.40 5.77
C PRO A 90 -3.31 -0.16 6.42
N ASN A 91 -4.32 -0.46 5.60
CA ASN A 91 -5.52 -1.22 5.99
C ASN A 91 -5.59 -2.57 5.28
N TRP A 92 -4.78 -2.78 4.24
CA TRP A 92 -4.85 -3.95 3.38
C TRP A 92 -3.56 -4.76 3.43
N ILE A 93 -3.69 -6.06 3.21
CA ILE A 93 -2.58 -6.92 2.82
C ILE A 93 -2.77 -7.20 1.34
N HIS A 94 -1.78 -6.83 0.52
CA HIS A 94 -1.83 -7.00 -0.93
C HIS A 94 -1.23 -8.33 -1.34
N GLY A 95 -2.09 -9.25 -1.82
CA GLY A 95 -1.77 -10.63 -2.13
C GLY A 95 -1.60 -11.50 -0.89
N THR A 96 -2.03 -12.75 -0.99
CA THR A 96 -1.95 -13.72 0.12
C THR A 96 -0.91 -14.81 -0.08
N ASP A 97 -0.44 -15.00 -1.33
CA ASP A 97 0.44 -16.10 -1.69
C ASP A 97 1.89 -15.77 -1.29
N ASP A 98 2.47 -16.63 -0.44
CA ASP A 98 3.82 -16.46 0.12
C ASP A 98 4.07 -15.08 0.79
N ASN A 99 3.01 -14.48 1.33
CA ASN A 99 3.07 -13.15 1.95
C ASN A 99 3.32 -13.26 3.48
N PRO A 100 4.52 -12.88 3.98
CA PRO A 100 4.85 -12.99 5.39
C PRO A 100 3.95 -12.12 6.30
N ILE A 101 3.41 -11.00 5.81
CA ILE A 101 2.50 -10.17 6.60
C ILE A 101 1.14 -10.85 6.76
N PHE A 102 0.68 -11.57 5.73
CA PHE A 102 -0.52 -12.41 5.82
C PHE A 102 -0.32 -13.57 6.81
N ASP A 103 0.85 -14.22 6.79
CA ASP A 103 1.16 -15.30 7.73
C ASP A 103 1.27 -14.78 9.18
N ILE A 104 1.86 -13.60 9.38
CA ILE A 104 1.88 -12.93 10.68
C ILE A 104 0.45 -12.60 11.13
N ALA A 105 -0.40 -12.10 10.25
CA ALA A 105 -1.81 -11.82 10.58
C ALA A 105 -2.53 -13.08 11.06
N LYS A 106 -2.34 -14.22 10.38
CA LYS A 106 -2.87 -15.53 10.81
C LYS A 106 -2.31 -15.95 12.17
N LYS A 107 -0.98 -15.90 12.33
CA LYS A 107 -0.27 -16.27 13.56
C LYS A 107 -0.70 -15.45 14.78
N THR A 108 -0.99 -14.18 14.59
CA THR A 108 -1.43 -13.27 15.66
C THR A 108 -2.94 -13.25 15.87
N ASN A 109 -3.68 -14.07 15.14
CA ASN A 109 -5.15 -14.05 15.13
C ASN A 109 -5.69 -12.62 14.90
N THR A 110 -5.11 -11.92 13.94
CA THR A 110 -5.61 -10.62 13.47
C THR A 110 -6.80 -10.85 12.57
N GLN A 111 -7.93 -10.22 12.87
CA GLN A 111 -9.15 -10.38 12.08
C GLN A 111 -8.97 -9.75 10.70
N LEU A 112 -9.25 -10.52 9.66
CA LEU A 112 -9.24 -10.11 8.26
C LEU A 112 -10.67 -10.10 7.71
N HIS A 113 -10.92 -9.29 6.70
CA HIS A 113 -12.20 -9.21 6.02
C HIS A 113 -12.00 -9.13 4.50
N TYR A 114 -12.82 -9.87 3.77
CA TYR A 114 -12.86 -9.86 2.31
C TYR A 114 -14.15 -9.17 1.90
N TRP A 115 -14.00 -8.03 1.21
CA TRP A 115 -15.13 -7.25 0.76
C TRP A 115 -15.82 -7.92 -0.44
N ASP A 116 -17.15 -7.81 -0.49
CA ASP A 116 -17.88 -8.11 -1.71
C ASP A 116 -17.72 -6.97 -2.74
N GLU A 117 -18.09 -7.23 -3.99
CA GLU A 117 -17.94 -6.27 -5.10
C GLU A 117 -19.06 -5.22 -5.15
N LYS A 118 -19.97 -5.22 -4.16
CA LYS A 118 -21.09 -4.29 -4.15
C LYS A 118 -20.62 -2.88 -3.89
N GLN A 119 -21.08 -1.98 -4.75
CA GLN A 119 -20.76 -0.56 -4.67
C GLN A 119 -21.98 0.29 -4.95
N ARG A 120 -22.00 1.48 -4.36
CA ARG A 120 -22.94 2.55 -4.67
C ARG A 120 -22.19 3.67 -5.37
N ILE A 121 -22.67 4.10 -6.54
CA ILE A 121 -22.07 5.18 -7.31
C ILE A 121 -23.07 6.33 -7.38
N LEU A 122 -22.58 7.53 -7.05
CA LEU A 122 -23.33 8.77 -7.17
C LEU A 122 -22.64 9.66 -8.21
N GLY A 123 -23.38 10.11 -9.18
CA GLY A 123 -22.88 10.97 -10.27
C GLY A 123 -22.66 12.42 -9.84
N THR A 124 -22.31 13.25 -10.81
CA THR A 124 -21.89 14.64 -10.61
C THR A 124 -22.92 15.54 -9.93
N GLU A 125 -24.22 15.24 -10.07
CA GLU A 125 -25.32 15.98 -9.41
C GLU A 125 -25.87 15.25 -8.17
N GLY A 126 -25.18 14.18 -7.71
CA GLY A 126 -25.60 13.39 -6.57
C GLY A 126 -26.67 12.33 -6.84
N GLN A 127 -27.07 12.16 -8.12
CA GLN A 127 -27.99 11.09 -8.52
C GLN A 127 -27.31 9.73 -8.43
N GLY A 128 -28.04 8.72 -7.99
CA GLY A 128 -27.54 7.33 -8.00
C GLY A 128 -27.43 6.77 -9.41
N VAL A 129 -26.32 6.11 -9.70
CA VAL A 129 -26.19 5.22 -10.87
C VAL A 129 -26.97 3.94 -10.56
N SER A 130 -27.66 3.37 -11.57
CA SER A 130 -28.41 2.13 -11.36
C SER A 130 -27.47 0.98 -10.96
N LYS A 131 -28.03 -0.02 -10.29
CA LYS A 131 -27.25 -1.19 -9.86
C LYS A 131 -26.68 -1.93 -11.08
N GLU A 132 -27.49 -2.10 -12.11
CA GLU A 132 -27.13 -2.78 -13.35
C GLU A 132 -25.98 -2.05 -14.06
N GLU A 133 -26.02 -0.73 -14.10
CA GLU A 133 -24.96 0.08 -14.70
C GLU A 133 -23.67 0.06 -13.84
N ALA A 134 -23.78 0.08 -12.52
CA ALA A 134 -22.62 -0.07 -11.62
C ALA A 134 -21.94 -1.44 -11.76
N GLU A 135 -22.73 -2.52 -11.88
CA GLU A 135 -22.24 -3.88 -12.15
C GLU A 135 -21.58 -3.97 -13.55
N GLU A 136 -22.13 -3.31 -14.55
CA GLU A 136 -21.54 -3.24 -15.91
C GLU A 136 -20.15 -2.59 -15.87
N TYR A 137 -19.99 -1.46 -15.18
CA TYR A 137 -18.66 -0.83 -15.00
C TYR A 137 -17.69 -1.72 -14.24
N GLY A 138 -18.14 -2.35 -13.16
CA GLY A 138 -17.32 -3.30 -12.40
C GLY A 138 -16.82 -4.45 -13.29
N ARG A 139 -17.70 -5.04 -14.08
CA ARG A 139 -17.36 -6.11 -15.04
C ARG A 139 -16.32 -5.64 -16.06
N ILE A 140 -16.51 -4.47 -16.70
CA ILE A 140 -15.56 -3.93 -17.69
C ILE A 140 -14.18 -3.71 -17.07
N ILE A 141 -14.11 -3.14 -15.87
CA ILE A 141 -12.85 -2.80 -15.22
C ILE A 141 -12.11 -4.06 -14.75
N TRP A 142 -12.82 -4.98 -14.09
CA TRP A 142 -12.23 -6.12 -13.40
C TRP A 142 -12.34 -7.44 -14.15
N GLU A 143 -13.55 -7.85 -14.60
CA GLU A 143 -13.77 -9.16 -15.22
C GLU A 143 -13.34 -9.18 -16.69
N ASP A 144 -13.75 -8.19 -17.50
CA ASP A 144 -13.29 -8.03 -18.88
C ASP A 144 -11.83 -7.55 -18.93
N GLY A 145 -11.29 -7.20 -17.75
CA GLY A 145 -9.88 -7.04 -17.50
C GLY A 145 -9.28 -5.77 -18.08
N LEU A 146 -9.94 -4.61 -17.99
CA LEU A 146 -9.34 -3.34 -18.42
C LEU A 146 -8.04 -3.05 -17.66
N ILE A 147 -8.01 -3.29 -16.34
CA ILE A 147 -6.82 -3.15 -15.50
C ILE A 147 -5.75 -4.20 -15.85
N SER A 148 -6.13 -5.48 -15.95
CA SER A 148 -5.17 -6.54 -16.28
C SER A 148 -4.58 -6.39 -17.68
N LYS A 149 -5.37 -5.89 -18.65
CA LYS A 149 -4.87 -5.53 -19.98
C LYS A 149 -3.85 -4.39 -19.93
N ALA A 150 -4.05 -3.40 -19.06
CA ALA A 150 -3.09 -2.32 -18.86
C ALA A 150 -1.77 -2.85 -18.27
N PHE A 151 -1.82 -3.74 -17.27
CA PHE A 151 -0.63 -4.41 -16.72
C PHE A 151 0.13 -5.21 -17.79
N ALA A 152 -0.57 -6.08 -18.54
CA ALA A 152 0.02 -6.87 -19.61
C ALA A 152 0.65 -5.98 -20.68
N TYR A 153 -0.07 -4.97 -21.16
CA TYR A 153 0.42 -4.03 -22.15
C TYR A 153 1.67 -3.28 -21.68
N SER A 154 1.66 -2.80 -20.44
CA SER A 154 2.79 -2.12 -19.82
C SER A 154 4.02 -3.01 -19.77
N ARG A 155 3.87 -4.26 -19.30
CA ARG A 155 4.97 -5.23 -19.18
C ARG A 155 5.57 -5.61 -20.53
N GLU A 156 4.71 -5.91 -21.51
CA GLU A 156 5.13 -6.36 -22.84
C GLU A 156 5.75 -5.25 -23.68
N ASN A 157 5.37 -4.00 -23.45
CA ASN A 157 5.71 -2.86 -24.29
C ASN A 157 6.53 -1.78 -23.59
N THR A 158 7.06 -2.02 -22.38
CA THR A 158 7.79 -1.04 -21.57
C THR A 158 8.82 -0.23 -22.38
N ALA A 159 9.59 -0.90 -23.27
CA ALA A 159 10.62 -0.24 -24.07
C ALA A 159 10.07 0.74 -25.11
N SER A 160 8.86 0.51 -25.62
CA SER A 160 8.25 1.29 -26.70
C SER A 160 7.22 2.33 -26.23
N ILE A 161 6.71 2.22 -24.99
CA ILE A 161 5.77 3.17 -24.44
C ILE A 161 6.50 4.48 -24.12
N PRO A 162 6.05 5.65 -24.67
CA PRO A 162 6.60 6.94 -24.31
C PRO A 162 6.44 7.23 -22.81
N ALA A 163 7.44 7.85 -22.19
CA ALA A 163 7.44 8.14 -20.75
C ALA A 163 6.27 9.05 -20.32
N GLU A 164 5.79 9.90 -21.24
CA GLU A 164 4.68 10.84 -21.02
C GLU A 164 3.30 10.21 -21.07
N LYS A 165 3.19 8.94 -21.54
CA LYS A 165 1.90 8.24 -21.60
C LYS A 165 1.43 7.87 -20.20
N SER A 166 0.20 8.31 -19.88
CA SER A 166 -0.46 7.99 -18.63
C SER A 166 -1.31 6.72 -18.71
N LEU A 167 -1.65 6.18 -17.55
CA LEU A 167 -2.62 5.09 -17.45
C LEU A 167 -4.02 5.54 -17.92
N MET A 168 -4.40 6.81 -17.67
CA MET A 168 -5.66 7.38 -18.15
C MET A 168 -5.71 7.44 -19.69
N ASP A 169 -4.59 7.73 -20.37
CA ASP A 169 -4.52 7.68 -21.83
C ASP A 169 -4.84 6.28 -22.39
N PHE A 170 -4.39 5.24 -21.71
CA PHE A 170 -4.72 3.86 -22.08
C PHE A 170 -6.21 3.56 -21.87
N PHE A 171 -6.76 3.95 -20.73
CA PHE A 171 -8.18 3.73 -20.45
C PHE A 171 -9.07 4.49 -21.43
N ALA A 172 -8.74 5.74 -21.74
CA ALA A 172 -9.47 6.54 -22.71
C ALA A 172 -9.48 5.89 -24.10
N GLU A 173 -8.30 5.43 -24.58
CA GLU A 173 -8.18 4.71 -25.85
C GLU A 173 -9.05 3.45 -25.90
N LYS A 174 -9.04 2.65 -24.82
CA LYS A 174 -9.86 1.42 -24.77
C LYS A 174 -11.36 1.71 -24.64
N ALA A 175 -11.73 2.80 -23.96
CA ALA A 175 -13.11 3.21 -23.80
C ALA A 175 -13.76 3.66 -25.12
N GLU A 176 -13.00 4.15 -26.11
CA GLU A 176 -13.54 4.53 -27.42
C GLU A 176 -14.30 3.39 -28.11
N GLY A 177 -13.84 2.15 -27.92
CA GLY A 177 -14.46 0.95 -28.49
C GLY A 177 -15.66 0.40 -27.71
N LEU A 178 -16.01 0.99 -26.56
CA LEU A 178 -17.11 0.53 -25.72
C LEU A 178 -18.41 1.29 -26.00
N PHE A 179 -19.54 0.64 -25.72
CA PHE A 179 -20.90 1.21 -25.84
C PHE A 179 -21.26 1.71 -27.26
N THR A 180 -20.65 1.10 -28.27
CA THR A 180 -20.86 1.51 -29.68
C THR A 180 -22.25 1.20 -30.21
N GLU A 181 -23.01 0.34 -29.53
CA GLU A 181 -24.40 -0.02 -29.84
C GLU A 181 -25.44 0.99 -29.32
N LEU A 182 -25.01 1.92 -28.46
CA LEU A 182 -25.87 2.94 -27.85
C LEU A 182 -25.91 4.22 -28.72
N GLU A 183 -26.94 5.02 -28.50
CA GLU A 183 -27.00 6.38 -29.06
C GLU A 183 -25.79 7.20 -28.55
N GLN A 184 -25.29 8.11 -29.41
CA GLN A 184 -24.03 8.81 -29.18
C GLN A 184 -23.96 9.50 -27.81
N GLU A 185 -24.99 10.22 -27.40
CA GLU A 185 -25.04 10.96 -26.13
C GLU A 185 -24.93 10.00 -24.93
N GLU A 186 -25.63 8.88 -24.98
CA GLU A 186 -25.62 7.87 -23.94
C GLU A 186 -24.26 7.13 -23.88
N ALA A 187 -23.69 6.78 -25.02
CA ALA A 187 -22.37 6.18 -25.10
C ALA A 187 -21.28 7.09 -24.51
N GLU A 188 -21.32 8.38 -24.84
CA GLU A 188 -20.39 9.38 -24.31
C GLU A 188 -20.57 9.57 -22.79
N ARG A 189 -21.81 9.56 -22.29
CA ARG A 189 -22.12 9.61 -20.85
C ARG A 189 -21.50 8.41 -20.14
N LYS A 190 -21.74 7.20 -20.63
CA LYS A 190 -21.21 5.96 -20.03
C LYS A 190 -19.69 5.89 -20.06
N ARG A 191 -19.06 6.25 -21.18
CA ARG A 191 -17.57 6.32 -21.26
C ARG A 191 -17.00 7.29 -20.25
N ARG A 192 -17.60 8.46 -20.10
CA ARG A 192 -17.17 9.47 -19.12
C ARG A 192 -17.28 8.94 -17.70
N THR A 193 -18.38 8.30 -17.35
CA THR A 193 -18.59 7.69 -16.03
C THR A 193 -17.59 6.56 -15.78
N LEU A 194 -17.35 5.69 -16.77
CA LEU A 194 -16.34 4.63 -16.68
C LEU A 194 -14.94 5.19 -16.39
N LEU A 195 -14.52 6.24 -17.12
CA LEU A 195 -13.20 6.85 -16.90
C LEU A 195 -13.08 7.53 -15.54
N GLN A 196 -14.16 8.12 -15.01
CA GLN A 196 -14.19 8.63 -13.65
C GLN A 196 -14.02 7.51 -12.60
N ILE A 197 -14.64 6.35 -12.83
CA ILE A 197 -14.45 5.19 -11.95
C ILE A 197 -13.01 4.65 -12.05
N CYS A 198 -12.44 4.61 -13.26
CA CYS A 198 -11.03 4.22 -13.45
C CYS A 198 -10.06 5.15 -12.71
N ASP A 199 -10.40 6.43 -12.50
CA ASP A 199 -9.54 7.36 -11.77
C ASP A 199 -9.41 7.01 -10.27
N PHE A 200 -10.33 6.21 -9.71
CA PHE A 200 -10.17 5.66 -8.36
C PHE A 200 -8.98 4.71 -8.20
N TRP A 201 -8.28 4.32 -9.27
CA TRP A 201 -6.96 3.71 -9.14
C TRP A 201 -6.02 4.59 -8.31
N GLY A 202 -6.20 5.91 -8.37
CA GLY A 202 -5.48 6.86 -7.52
C GLY A 202 -5.62 6.62 -6.02
N SER A 203 -6.71 6.02 -5.56
CA SER A 203 -6.90 5.64 -4.15
C SER A 203 -6.04 4.44 -3.71
N TYR A 204 -5.43 3.72 -4.64
CA TYR A 204 -4.46 2.64 -4.35
C TYR A 204 -3.02 3.14 -4.36
N VAL A 205 -2.69 4.12 -5.19
CA VAL A 205 -1.30 4.53 -5.46
C VAL A 205 -0.99 5.97 -5.02
N GLY A 206 -1.98 6.69 -4.51
CA GLY A 206 -1.80 8.04 -3.94
C GLY A 206 -1.57 9.14 -4.97
N SER A 207 -2.00 8.92 -6.24
CA SER A 207 -1.85 9.89 -7.34
C SER A 207 -2.92 9.64 -8.39
N ALA A 208 -3.47 10.69 -9.00
CA ALA A 208 -4.48 10.58 -10.04
C ALA A 208 -3.97 9.78 -11.25
N THR A 209 -4.88 9.13 -11.97
CA THR A 209 -4.56 8.16 -13.04
C THR A 209 -3.91 8.81 -14.26
N ASP A 210 -4.18 10.09 -14.51
CA ASP A 210 -3.51 10.90 -15.54
C ASP A 210 -2.04 11.21 -15.21
N ARG A 211 -1.63 10.99 -13.96
CA ARG A 211 -0.25 11.14 -13.48
C ARG A 211 0.47 9.80 -13.40
N GLN A 212 -0.23 8.67 -13.47
CA GLN A 212 0.36 7.33 -13.43
C GLN A 212 1.04 6.99 -14.75
N SER A 213 2.27 6.47 -14.69
CA SER A 213 3.01 6.03 -15.86
C SER A 213 2.41 4.75 -16.46
N LEU A 214 1.97 4.81 -17.71
CA LEU A 214 1.63 3.57 -18.43
C LEU A 214 2.86 2.70 -18.66
N LYS A 215 4.02 3.32 -18.94
CA LYS A 215 5.29 2.63 -19.20
C LYS A 215 5.71 1.70 -18.06
N PHE A 216 5.54 2.15 -16.81
CA PHE A 216 5.92 1.41 -15.61
C PHE A 216 4.74 0.96 -14.76
N PHE A 217 3.54 0.90 -15.34
CA PHE A 217 2.36 0.44 -14.62
C PHE A 217 2.52 -0.99 -14.10
N TRP A 218 3.24 -1.85 -14.80
CA TRP A 218 3.54 -3.21 -14.36
C TRP A 218 4.27 -3.29 -13.00
N LEU A 219 4.94 -2.21 -12.55
CA LEU A 219 5.57 -2.14 -11.22
C LEU A 219 4.55 -1.92 -10.07
N GLU A 220 3.31 -1.58 -10.40
CA GLU A 220 2.20 -1.48 -9.42
C GLU A 220 1.52 -2.84 -9.17
N GLU A 221 1.93 -3.88 -9.89
CA GLU A 221 1.40 -5.22 -9.70
C GLU A 221 1.80 -5.77 -8.34
N CYS A 222 0.85 -6.41 -7.65
CA CYS A 222 1.06 -6.96 -6.31
C CYS A 222 1.28 -8.48 -6.36
N ILE A 223 1.61 -9.05 -5.19
CA ILE A 223 1.69 -10.50 -4.95
C ILE A 223 0.34 -11.14 -5.35
N GLU A 224 0.39 -12.35 -5.86
CA GLU A 224 -0.80 -13.13 -6.22
C GLU A 224 -1.67 -13.44 -4.98
N GLY A 225 -2.94 -13.80 -5.24
CA GLY A 225 -3.92 -14.11 -4.23
C GLY A 225 -4.87 -12.94 -3.92
N GLU A 226 -5.62 -13.06 -2.85
CA GLU A 226 -6.63 -12.08 -2.46
C GLU A 226 -6.02 -10.89 -1.70
N ASN A 227 -6.79 -9.81 -1.61
CA ASN A 227 -6.38 -8.59 -0.89
C ASN A 227 -7.30 -8.39 0.34
N PRO A 228 -7.03 -9.05 1.48
CA PRO A 228 -7.85 -8.86 2.67
C PRO A 228 -7.65 -7.49 3.33
N PHE A 229 -8.76 -6.92 3.79
CA PHE A 229 -8.76 -5.79 4.70
C PHE A 229 -8.43 -6.24 6.12
N VAL A 230 -7.56 -5.53 6.83
CA VAL A 230 -7.14 -5.87 8.20
C VAL A 230 -8.15 -5.28 9.19
N ALA A 231 -9.29 -5.97 9.37
CA ALA A 231 -10.38 -5.53 10.23
C ALA A 231 -9.95 -5.38 11.70
N GLY A 232 -9.03 -6.22 12.17
CA GLY A 232 -8.45 -6.17 13.52
C GLY A 232 -7.33 -5.16 13.72
N THR A 233 -7.09 -4.28 12.75
CA THR A 233 -5.96 -3.35 12.63
C THR A 233 -4.57 -4.00 12.59
N TYR A 234 -3.56 -3.23 12.17
CA TYR A 234 -2.16 -3.69 12.13
C TYR A 234 -1.48 -3.76 13.50
N THR A 235 -2.19 -3.51 14.61
CA THR A 235 -1.61 -3.45 15.96
C THR A 235 -0.82 -4.70 16.30
N LYS A 236 -1.46 -5.88 16.23
CA LYS A 236 -0.81 -7.17 16.58
C LYS A 236 0.30 -7.55 15.58
N ILE A 237 0.13 -7.19 14.31
CA ILE A 237 1.15 -7.42 13.28
C ILE A 237 2.39 -6.59 13.60
N LEU A 238 2.22 -5.29 13.90
CA LEU A 238 3.33 -4.41 14.28
C LEU A 238 4.02 -4.89 15.56
N GLU A 239 3.27 -5.27 16.59
CA GLU A 239 3.82 -5.83 17.83
C GLU A 239 4.68 -7.08 17.57
N HIS A 240 4.21 -7.97 16.68
CA HIS A 240 4.95 -9.17 16.32
C HIS A 240 6.26 -8.84 15.58
N VAL A 241 6.22 -7.94 14.62
CA VAL A 241 7.40 -7.52 13.83
C VAL A 241 8.40 -6.75 14.69
N ALA A 242 7.92 -5.93 15.62
CA ALA A 242 8.77 -5.07 16.45
C ALA A 242 9.46 -5.83 17.59
N ARG A 243 8.85 -6.90 18.10
CA ARG A 243 9.31 -7.59 19.32
C ARG A 243 10.79 -7.98 19.31
N PRO A 244 11.32 -8.69 18.28
CA PRO A 244 12.73 -9.09 18.29
C PRO A 244 13.69 -7.91 18.38
N ALA A 245 13.39 -6.84 17.65
CA ALA A 245 14.20 -5.62 17.67
C ALA A 245 14.11 -4.89 19.01
N LEU A 246 12.94 -4.83 19.64
CA LEU A 246 12.75 -4.18 20.94
C LEU A 246 13.41 -4.96 22.10
N GLU A 247 13.49 -6.28 21.98
CA GLU A 247 14.14 -7.14 22.98
C GLU A 247 15.67 -7.19 22.82
N GLY A 248 16.19 -7.05 21.60
CA GLY A 248 17.61 -7.29 21.30
C GLY A 248 18.43 -6.07 20.91
N ALA A 249 17.82 -5.00 20.39
CA ALA A 249 18.52 -3.80 19.94
C ALA A 249 18.45 -2.66 20.97
N GLU A 250 19.42 -1.75 20.91
CA GLU A 250 19.31 -0.45 21.54
C GLU A 250 18.45 0.46 20.67
N VAL A 251 17.32 0.96 21.18
CA VAL A 251 16.42 1.86 20.45
C VAL A 251 16.50 3.26 21.03
N LYS A 252 16.88 4.23 20.18
CA LYS A 252 16.93 5.67 20.50
C LYS A 252 15.76 6.37 19.84
N TYR A 253 14.73 6.65 20.62
CA TYR A 253 13.58 7.45 20.18
C TYR A 253 13.94 8.94 20.14
N GLU A 254 13.19 9.69 19.34
CA GLU A 254 13.39 11.13 19.13
C GLU A 254 14.80 11.49 18.60
N GLY A 255 15.51 10.46 18.10
CA GLY A 255 16.85 10.55 17.51
C GLY A 255 16.80 10.81 16.00
N LYS A 256 16.30 11.99 15.56
CA LYS A 256 16.28 12.36 14.14
C LYS A 256 17.71 12.50 13.63
N VAL A 257 18.08 11.66 12.66
CA VAL A 257 19.40 11.72 12.02
C VAL A 257 19.52 13.00 11.19
N THR A 258 20.62 13.73 11.40
CA THR A 258 20.93 15.01 10.73
C THR A 258 22.18 14.96 9.88
N ALA A 259 23.08 13.97 10.10
CA ALA A 259 24.25 13.77 9.26
C ALA A 259 24.70 12.30 9.28
N ILE A 260 25.13 11.80 8.12
CA ILE A 260 25.75 10.48 7.95
C ILE A 260 27.04 10.69 7.15
N GLN A 261 28.17 10.41 7.79
CA GLN A 261 29.47 10.42 7.13
C GLN A 261 29.89 8.97 6.88
N GLY A 262 29.85 8.55 5.60
CA GLY A 262 30.31 7.25 5.16
C GLY A 262 31.81 7.05 5.43
N ARG A 263 32.22 5.77 5.56
CA ARG A 263 33.63 5.41 5.70
C ARG A 263 34.37 5.62 4.38
N LYS A 264 35.68 5.84 4.45
CA LYS A 264 36.58 5.96 3.29
C LYS A 264 37.39 4.68 3.05
N SER A 265 37.50 3.83 4.07
CA SER A 265 38.15 2.52 4.02
C SER A 265 37.40 1.52 4.89
N GLU A 266 37.63 0.22 4.73
CA GLU A 266 36.95 -0.81 5.51
C GLU A 266 37.27 -0.77 7.02
N ASP A 267 38.41 -0.18 7.42
CA ASP A 267 38.81 -0.04 8.81
C ASP A 267 38.19 1.17 9.51
N GLU A 268 37.54 2.06 8.74
CA GLU A 268 36.85 3.22 9.30
C GLU A 268 35.40 2.90 9.62
N LYS A 269 34.84 3.65 10.58
CA LYS A 269 33.42 3.58 10.96
C LYS A 269 32.60 4.61 10.22
N VAL A 270 31.34 4.27 9.97
CA VAL A 270 30.32 5.24 9.55
C VAL A 270 29.93 6.07 10.77
N LYS A 271 29.93 7.39 10.63
CA LYS A 271 29.58 8.33 11.70
C LYS A 271 28.19 8.89 11.46
N VAL A 272 27.34 8.79 12.46
CA VAL A 272 25.96 9.30 12.41
C VAL A 272 25.76 10.34 13.50
N THR A 273 25.21 11.49 13.13
CA THR A 273 24.83 12.56 14.07
C THR A 273 23.30 12.64 14.11
N VAL A 274 22.75 12.73 15.32
CA VAL A 274 21.31 12.99 15.50
C VAL A 274 21.08 14.42 15.98
N ASN A 275 19.82 14.84 16.00
CA ASN A 275 19.40 16.10 16.58
C ASN A 275 19.99 16.27 18.01
N GLY A 276 20.34 17.50 18.38
CA GLY A 276 21.04 17.76 19.65
C GLY A 276 22.56 17.49 19.60
N GLY A 277 23.10 16.98 18.48
CA GLY A 277 24.53 16.83 18.24
C GLY A 277 25.17 15.55 18.81
N GLU A 278 24.39 14.64 19.35
CA GLU A 278 24.86 13.30 19.78
C GLU A 278 25.39 12.52 18.56
N ARG A 279 26.51 11.81 18.73
CA ARG A 279 27.22 11.11 17.65
C ARG A 279 27.35 9.63 17.96
N TYR A 280 27.21 8.83 16.92
CA TYR A 280 27.35 7.37 16.94
C TYR A 280 28.35 6.91 15.89
N GLU A 281 29.02 5.79 16.13
CA GLU A 281 29.93 5.15 15.18
C GLU A 281 29.50 3.70 14.97
N PHE A 282 29.34 3.32 13.70
CA PHE A 282 28.87 2.01 13.27
C PHE A 282 29.81 1.39 12.24
N ASP A 283 29.84 0.07 12.16
CA ASP A 283 30.49 -0.65 11.05
C ASP A 283 29.73 -0.45 9.75
N GLU A 284 28.40 -0.52 9.83
CA GLU A 284 27.48 -0.37 8.72
C GLU A 284 26.26 0.44 9.19
N VAL A 285 25.63 1.14 8.25
CA VAL A 285 24.38 1.87 8.49
C VAL A 285 23.33 1.47 7.48
N VAL A 286 22.12 1.14 7.94
CA VAL A 286 20.93 0.92 7.10
C VAL A 286 20.03 2.14 7.20
N MET A 287 19.88 2.87 6.10
CA MET A 287 18.97 4.00 5.96
C MET A 287 17.60 3.48 5.52
N THR A 288 16.58 3.61 6.39
CA THR A 288 15.21 3.18 6.07
C THR A 288 14.20 4.33 6.02
N ALA A 289 14.68 5.56 5.92
CA ALA A 289 13.81 6.73 5.77
C ALA A 289 12.95 6.62 4.50
N PRO A 290 11.71 7.14 4.51
CA PRO A 290 10.84 7.16 3.33
C PRO A 290 11.47 7.85 2.12
N LEU A 291 11.12 7.41 0.90
CA LEU A 291 11.67 8.01 -0.32
C LEU A 291 11.43 9.52 -0.38
N GLY A 292 10.24 9.99 0.01
CA GLY A 292 9.95 11.42 0.05
C GLY A 292 10.86 12.21 1.00
N TRP A 293 11.29 11.58 2.12
CA TRP A 293 12.27 12.17 3.03
C TRP A 293 13.67 12.20 2.39
N LEU A 294 14.11 11.12 1.75
CA LEU A 294 15.40 11.05 1.05
C LEU A 294 15.51 12.12 -0.04
N LYS A 295 14.45 12.34 -0.82
CA LYS A 295 14.41 13.39 -1.86
C LYS A 295 14.72 14.79 -1.32
N ARG A 296 14.30 15.08 -0.08
CA ARG A 296 14.39 16.41 0.54
C ARG A 296 15.60 16.60 1.44
N ASN A 297 16.23 15.53 1.88
CA ASN A 297 17.30 15.56 2.89
C ASN A 297 18.59 14.88 2.38
N LYS A 298 18.94 15.08 1.13
CA LYS A 298 20.14 14.49 0.52
C LYS A 298 21.44 15.01 1.15
N ASP A 299 21.43 16.20 1.67
CA ASP A 299 22.51 16.87 2.40
C ASP A 299 22.86 16.18 3.75
N VAL A 300 21.99 15.30 4.25
CA VAL A 300 22.31 14.42 5.39
C VAL A 300 23.51 13.52 5.09
N PHE A 301 23.74 13.14 3.83
CA PHE A 301 24.88 12.34 3.39
C PHE A 301 26.10 13.24 3.20
N VAL A 302 26.94 13.38 4.23
CA VAL A 302 28.08 14.32 4.27
C VAL A 302 29.08 14.13 3.12
N ASN A 303 29.30 12.89 2.68
CA ASN A 303 30.15 12.58 1.52
C ASN A 303 29.42 12.75 0.18
N GLY A 304 28.12 13.13 0.20
CA GLY A 304 27.25 13.16 -0.97
C GLY A 304 26.78 11.77 -1.41
N LEU A 305 25.72 11.77 -2.19
CA LEU A 305 25.25 10.59 -2.93
C LEU A 305 26.02 10.44 -4.23
N THR A 306 26.15 9.23 -4.75
CA THR A 306 26.64 9.07 -6.13
C THR A 306 25.64 9.71 -7.11
N PRO A 307 26.08 10.32 -8.23
CA PRO A 307 25.17 10.96 -9.19
C PRO A 307 24.07 10.03 -9.70
N ARG A 308 24.39 8.73 -9.87
CA ARG A 308 23.41 7.72 -10.31
C ARG A 308 22.36 7.42 -9.25
N LEU A 309 22.76 7.33 -7.97
CA LEU A 309 21.84 7.11 -6.85
C LEU A 309 20.96 8.36 -6.62
N GLU A 310 21.54 9.55 -6.70
CA GLU A 310 20.76 10.79 -6.58
C GLU A 310 19.71 10.91 -7.69
N LYS A 311 20.07 10.55 -8.94
CA LYS A 311 19.12 10.49 -10.05
C LYS A 311 18.00 9.49 -9.75
N ALA A 312 18.32 8.29 -9.28
CA ALA A 312 17.34 7.26 -8.95
C ALA A 312 16.35 7.71 -7.85
N ILE A 313 16.86 8.32 -6.78
CA ILE A 313 16.02 8.87 -5.70
C ILE A 313 15.07 9.96 -6.24
N ASN A 314 15.54 10.80 -7.14
CA ASN A 314 14.75 11.91 -7.66
C ASN A 314 13.69 11.46 -8.69
N SER A 315 13.94 10.41 -9.47
CA SER A 315 13.09 9.98 -10.59
C SER A 315 11.81 9.26 -10.14
N ILE A 316 11.90 8.35 -9.16
CA ILE A 316 10.72 7.61 -8.68
C ILE A 316 9.73 8.56 -8.01
N GLY A 317 8.46 8.44 -8.34
CA GLY A 317 7.37 9.23 -7.76
C GLY A 317 7.19 8.97 -6.26
N TYR A 318 6.46 9.86 -5.60
CA TYR A 318 6.05 9.68 -4.21
C TYR A 318 4.63 10.19 -4.05
N GLY A 319 3.70 9.26 -3.84
CA GLY A 319 2.27 9.53 -3.78
C GLY A 319 1.82 10.09 -2.43
N ALA A 320 0.65 10.72 -2.44
CA ALA A 320 -0.01 11.18 -1.23
C ALA A 320 -1.36 10.48 -1.11
N LEU A 321 -1.51 9.64 -0.11
CA LEU A 321 -2.74 8.98 0.27
C LEU A 321 -2.99 9.25 1.75
N ASP A 322 -4.02 10.01 2.04
CA ASP A 322 -4.50 10.28 3.38
C ASP A 322 -5.88 9.65 3.60
N LYS A 323 -6.37 9.70 4.80
CA LYS A 323 -7.63 9.10 5.22
C LYS A 323 -8.44 10.06 6.04
N ILE A 324 -9.77 9.98 5.91
CA ILE A 324 -10.68 10.60 6.87
C ILE A 324 -11.60 9.50 7.41
N TYR A 325 -11.58 9.31 8.70
CA TYR A 325 -12.54 8.50 9.44
C TYR A 325 -13.59 9.42 10.03
N ILE A 326 -14.85 9.09 9.84
CA ILE A 326 -15.97 9.78 10.49
C ILE A 326 -16.88 8.77 11.16
N THR A 327 -17.14 8.97 12.45
CA THR A 327 -17.90 8.05 13.30
C THR A 327 -19.22 8.68 13.71
N PHE A 328 -20.26 7.87 13.76
CA PHE A 328 -21.62 8.25 14.12
C PHE A 328 -22.11 7.47 15.34
N PRO A 329 -23.22 7.91 15.99
CA PRO A 329 -23.84 7.12 17.07
C PRO A 329 -24.35 5.75 16.61
N SER A 330 -24.78 5.65 15.34
CA SER A 330 -25.20 4.42 14.67
C SER A 330 -24.96 4.52 13.17
N ALA A 331 -24.90 3.40 12.47
CA ALA A 331 -24.78 3.34 11.01
C ALA A 331 -26.15 3.65 10.37
N PHE A 332 -26.55 4.92 10.37
CA PHE A 332 -27.87 5.37 9.91
C PHE A 332 -28.13 5.07 8.42
N TRP A 333 -27.09 4.86 7.64
CA TRP A 333 -27.16 4.50 6.21
C TRP A 333 -27.56 3.04 5.96
N GLU A 334 -27.58 2.20 7.00
CA GLU A 334 -28.08 0.84 6.90
C GLU A 334 -29.60 0.83 6.76
N ASP A 335 -30.14 0.04 5.83
CA ASP A 335 -31.59 -0.10 5.65
C ASP A 335 -32.22 -0.86 6.83
N SER A 336 -32.95 -0.15 7.65
CA SER A 336 -33.78 -0.73 8.72
C SER A 336 -35.14 -1.22 8.24
N THR A 337 -35.47 -1.10 6.95
CA THR A 337 -36.84 -1.28 6.42
C THR A 337 -36.99 -2.32 5.31
N SER A 338 -35.97 -3.10 4.95
CA SER A 338 -36.21 -4.27 4.09
C SER A 338 -36.68 -5.44 4.93
N GLU A 339 -38.01 -5.61 5.07
CA GLU A 339 -38.55 -6.95 5.32
C GLU A 339 -37.92 -7.91 4.29
N PRO A 340 -37.56 -9.16 4.68
CA PRO A 340 -37.05 -10.14 3.74
C PRO A 340 -38.12 -10.32 2.67
N GLN A 341 -37.84 -9.83 1.44
CA GLN A 341 -38.71 -10.12 0.29
C GLN A 341 -38.81 -11.62 0.19
N GLY A 342 -40.06 -12.07 0.35
CA GLY A 342 -40.44 -13.44 0.50
C GLY A 342 -39.72 -14.37 -0.49
N THR A 343 -39.18 -15.43 0.08
CA THR A 343 -38.77 -16.62 -0.66
C THR A 343 -39.91 -17.07 -1.55
N SER A 344 -39.88 -16.68 -2.82
CA SER A 344 -40.68 -17.31 -3.87
C SER A 344 -40.16 -18.73 -4.00
N SER A 345 -40.88 -19.66 -3.40
CA SER A 345 -40.73 -21.09 -3.63
C SER A 345 -41.00 -21.41 -5.10
N LEU A 346 -39.96 -21.69 -5.85
CA LEU A 346 -40.07 -22.34 -7.15
C LEU A 346 -40.21 -23.84 -6.95
N PRO A 347 -41.07 -24.50 -7.73
CA PRO A 347 -41.39 -25.90 -7.53
C PRO A 347 -40.23 -26.82 -7.93
N THR A 348 -39.97 -27.80 -7.06
CA THR A 348 -39.07 -28.93 -7.29
C THR A 348 -39.45 -29.71 -8.55
N ALA A 349 -38.56 -29.74 -9.53
CA ALA A 349 -38.56 -30.73 -10.59
C ALA A 349 -37.44 -31.75 -10.31
N ASN A 350 -37.85 -32.94 -9.96
CA ASN A 350 -37.04 -34.16 -9.94
C ASN A 350 -36.49 -34.45 -11.34
N THR A 351 -35.18 -34.56 -11.49
CA THR A 351 -34.59 -35.47 -12.50
C THR A 351 -33.24 -36.00 -12.00
N SER A 352 -33.15 -37.32 -12.12
CA SER A 352 -32.17 -38.25 -11.65
C SER A 352 -30.79 -38.13 -12.30
N ILE A 353 -29.79 -38.45 -11.51
CA ILE A 353 -28.33 -38.54 -11.71
C ILE A 353 -27.97 -39.60 -12.79
N PRO A 354 -26.80 -39.47 -13.43
CA PRO A 354 -25.84 -40.56 -13.28
C PRO A 354 -24.43 -40.15 -12.78
N ASN A 355 -23.89 -41.04 -11.95
CA ASN A 355 -22.56 -41.14 -11.41
C ASN A 355 -21.44 -40.83 -12.41
N VAL A 356 -20.48 -40.01 -12.02
CA VAL A 356 -19.09 -40.10 -12.45
C VAL A 356 -18.14 -39.88 -11.26
N THR A 357 -17.20 -40.75 -11.19
CA THR A 357 -16.17 -41.06 -10.20
C THR A 357 -15.38 -39.87 -9.66
N ALA A 358 -15.11 -39.94 -8.38
CA ALA A 358 -14.31 -39.06 -7.58
C ALA A 358 -12.85 -38.94 -8.06
N THR A 359 -12.39 -37.69 -8.20
CA THR A 359 -10.97 -37.35 -8.06
C THR A 359 -10.88 -36.26 -6.97
N THR A 360 -10.12 -36.56 -5.94
CA THR A 360 -9.92 -35.76 -4.75
C THR A 360 -9.21 -34.45 -5.07
N THR A 361 -9.90 -33.35 -4.89
CA THR A 361 -9.33 -32.00 -4.82
C THR A 361 -9.50 -31.50 -3.38
N PRO A 362 -8.51 -30.79 -2.80
CA PRO A 362 -8.59 -30.32 -1.42
C PRO A 362 -9.72 -29.29 -1.25
N LEU A 363 -10.47 -29.45 -0.19
CA LEU A 363 -11.54 -28.55 0.21
C LEU A 363 -10.99 -27.13 0.47
N HIS A 364 -11.26 -26.20 -0.42
CA HIS A 364 -11.33 -24.80 -0.10
C HIS A 364 -12.56 -24.60 0.80
N GLN A 365 -12.34 -24.33 2.07
CA GLN A 365 -13.36 -23.76 2.94
C GLN A 365 -13.55 -22.30 2.53
N THR A 366 -14.47 -22.05 1.61
CA THR A 366 -15.05 -20.72 1.42
C THR A 366 -15.86 -20.40 2.67
N SER A 367 -15.26 -19.66 3.61
CA SER A 367 -16.02 -18.99 4.64
C SER A 367 -16.84 -17.89 3.97
N THR A 368 -18.12 -18.15 3.74
CA THR A 368 -19.10 -17.13 3.34
C THR A 368 -19.05 -15.99 4.37
N PRO A 369 -18.82 -14.73 3.94
CA PRO A 369 -18.86 -13.60 4.86
C PRO A 369 -20.30 -13.46 5.37
N SER A 370 -20.50 -13.65 6.66
CA SER A 370 -21.74 -13.28 7.32
C SER A 370 -21.74 -11.77 7.54
N THR A 371 -21.95 -10.99 6.48
CA THR A 371 -22.22 -9.56 6.62
C THR A 371 -23.70 -9.35 6.77
N THR A 372 -24.13 -8.85 7.92
CA THR A 372 -25.51 -8.44 8.21
C THR A 372 -25.83 -7.06 7.62
N SER A 373 -24.88 -6.39 6.98
CA SER A 373 -25.05 -5.07 6.38
C SER A 373 -25.78 -5.18 5.04
N ASN A 374 -26.85 -4.39 4.88
CA ASN A 374 -27.59 -4.27 3.63
C ASN A 374 -27.03 -3.14 2.73
N TYR A 375 -26.23 -2.25 3.28
CA TYR A 375 -25.60 -1.16 2.55
C TYR A 375 -24.25 -1.63 1.97
N PRO A 376 -23.91 -1.26 0.72
CA PRO A 376 -22.66 -1.67 0.07
C PRO A 376 -21.41 -1.32 0.86
N GLY A 377 -20.34 -2.13 0.69
CA GLY A 377 -19.03 -1.90 1.28
C GLY A 377 -18.37 -0.61 0.79
N PHE A 378 -18.66 -0.20 -0.45
CA PHE A 378 -18.06 0.97 -1.10
C PHE A 378 -19.11 1.96 -1.58
N THR A 379 -18.81 3.25 -1.41
CA THR A 379 -19.59 4.36 -2.00
C THR A 379 -18.65 5.30 -2.73
N HIS A 380 -19.01 5.68 -3.94
CA HIS A 380 -18.24 6.58 -4.80
C HIS A 380 -19.08 7.82 -5.14
N TRP A 381 -18.46 9.00 -5.06
CA TRP A 381 -19.05 10.28 -5.49
C TRP A 381 -18.19 10.85 -6.61
N LEU A 382 -18.73 10.84 -7.83
CA LEU A 382 -18.02 11.22 -9.04
C LEU A 382 -18.13 12.72 -9.30
N ARG A 383 -16.99 13.43 -9.36
CA ARG A 383 -16.83 14.86 -9.69
C ARG A 383 -17.98 15.75 -9.19
N PRO A 384 -18.15 15.85 -7.87
CA PRO A 384 -19.38 16.37 -7.24
C PRO A 384 -19.57 17.86 -7.48
N ASN A 385 -20.50 18.25 -8.35
CA ASN A 385 -20.88 19.65 -8.62
C ASN A 385 -21.57 20.32 -7.41
N TYR A 386 -22.22 19.52 -6.58
CA TYR A 386 -22.96 19.98 -5.40
C TYR A 386 -22.05 20.32 -4.19
N SER A 387 -20.75 20.08 -4.27
CA SER A 387 -19.80 20.34 -3.18
C SER A 387 -18.75 21.41 -3.49
N THR A 388 -18.95 22.23 -4.53
CA THR A 388 -17.97 23.21 -5.02
C THR A 388 -17.51 24.24 -3.98
N SER A 389 -18.29 24.50 -2.95
CA SER A 389 -17.89 25.39 -1.84
C SER A 389 -16.81 24.80 -0.93
N THR A 390 -16.75 23.46 -0.82
CA THR A 390 -15.81 22.74 0.05
C THR A 390 -14.85 21.85 -0.74
N ASN A 391 -15.20 21.52 -1.98
CA ASN A 391 -14.38 20.78 -2.95
C ASN A 391 -14.40 21.49 -4.32
N PRO A 392 -13.72 22.65 -4.46
CA PRO A 392 -13.76 23.44 -5.70
C PRO A 392 -13.14 22.73 -6.89
N GLU A 393 -12.16 21.86 -6.65
CA GLU A 393 -11.50 21.06 -7.70
C GLU A 393 -12.31 19.82 -8.12
N LYS A 394 -13.44 19.56 -7.44
CA LYS A 394 -14.34 18.42 -7.71
C LYS A 394 -13.63 17.07 -7.64
N TRP A 395 -12.70 16.91 -6.70
CA TRP A 395 -12.07 15.61 -6.47
C TRP A 395 -13.12 14.55 -6.21
N ASP A 396 -12.98 13.42 -6.89
CA ASP A 396 -13.78 12.23 -6.63
C ASP A 396 -13.58 11.77 -5.18
N GLN A 397 -14.63 11.24 -4.57
CA GLN A 397 -14.57 10.72 -3.21
C GLN A 397 -14.98 9.27 -3.16
N GLN A 398 -14.31 8.51 -2.32
CA GLN A 398 -14.62 7.11 -2.05
C GLN A 398 -14.67 6.88 -0.55
N ALA A 399 -15.71 6.19 -0.09
CA ALA A 399 -15.81 5.77 1.30
C ALA A 399 -16.09 4.27 1.44
N MET A 400 -15.51 3.69 2.47
CA MET A 400 -15.76 2.32 2.92
C MET A 400 -16.70 2.31 4.13
N ASN A 401 -17.64 1.38 4.14
CA ASN A 401 -18.60 1.16 5.21
C ASN A 401 -18.01 0.24 6.30
N LEU A 402 -17.38 0.81 7.33
CA LEU A 402 -16.77 0.01 8.40
C LEU A 402 -17.80 -0.62 9.36
N ALA A 403 -19.08 -0.28 9.24
CA ALA A 403 -20.13 -0.99 9.96
C ALA A 403 -20.39 -2.41 9.41
N ALA A 404 -20.00 -2.67 8.17
CA ALA A 404 -20.09 -3.99 7.54
C ALA A 404 -18.98 -4.94 7.98
N LEU A 405 -17.96 -4.48 8.70
CA LEU A 405 -16.91 -5.35 9.22
C LEU A 405 -17.48 -6.36 10.24
N PRO A 406 -16.92 -7.58 10.30
CA PRO A 406 -17.39 -8.58 11.24
C PRO A 406 -17.11 -8.18 12.69
N SER A 407 -17.98 -8.59 13.63
CA SER A 407 -17.77 -8.41 15.06
C SER A 407 -16.46 -9.07 15.54
N PRO A 408 -15.66 -8.43 16.43
CA PRO A 408 -15.94 -7.16 17.12
C PRO A 408 -15.39 -5.93 16.39
N SER A 409 -14.90 -6.02 15.15
CA SER A 409 -14.23 -4.94 14.43
C SER A 409 -15.20 -3.96 13.74
N GLY A 410 -16.48 -4.34 13.57
CA GLY A 410 -17.49 -3.46 12.99
C GLY A 410 -17.83 -2.28 13.91
N HIS A 411 -17.89 -1.07 13.34
CA HIS A 411 -18.27 0.14 14.06
C HIS A 411 -18.93 1.16 13.10
N PRO A 412 -19.81 2.05 13.60
CA PRO A 412 -20.59 2.96 12.76
C PRO A 412 -19.74 4.10 12.21
N SER A 413 -18.79 3.77 11.36
CA SER A 413 -17.87 4.72 10.76
C SER A 413 -17.76 4.53 9.26
N LEU A 414 -17.45 5.61 8.58
CA LEU A 414 -17.02 5.61 7.18
C LEU A 414 -15.55 5.97 7.10
N LEU A 415 -14.82 5.28 6.24
CA LEU A 415 -13.41 5.54 5.93
C LEU A 415 -13.31 6.09 4.51
N PHE A 416 -12.91 7.35 4.39
CA PHE A 416 -12.61 7.98 3.10
C PHE A 416 -11.13 7.82 2.78
N TYR A 417 -10.81 7.38 1.57
CA TYR A 417 -9.46 7.42 1.00
C TYR A 417 -9.30 8.69 0.16
N ILE A 418 -8.31 9.48 0.55
CA ILE A 418 -8.04 10.81 -0.02
C ILE A 418 -6.68 10.76 -0.69
N TYR A 419 -6.57 11.07 -1.98
CA TYR A 419 -5.34 10.95 -2.72
C TYR A 419 -4.97 12.21 -3.54
N GLY A 420 -3.72 12.27 -3.97
CA GLY A 420 -3.21 13.33 -4.82
C GLY A 420 -3.30 14.71 -4.18
N SER A 421 -3.73 15.71 -4.94
CA SER A 421 -3.87 17.09 -4.46
C SER A 421 -4.93 17.27 -3.36
N CYS A 422 -5.98 16.44 -3.38
CA CYS A 422 -6.97 16.41 -2.30
C CYS A 422 -6.34 16.02 -0.95
N SER A 423 -5.38 15.07 -0.95
CA SER A 423 -4.64 14.68 0.25
C SER A 423 -3.89 15.87 0.87
N THR A 424 -3.22 16.70 0.05
CA THR A 424 -2.55 17.92 0.52
C THR A 424 -3.55 18.92 1.11
N HIS A 425 -4.72 19.06 0.48
CA HIS A 425 -5.79 19.93 0.97
C HIS A 425 -6.29 19.48 2.36
N ILE A 426 -6.59 18.18 2.52
CA ILE A 426 -7.04 17.62 3.79
C ILE A 426 -5.96 17.65 4.88
N ALA A 427 -4.68 17.42 4.52
CA ALA A 427 -3.57 17.55 5.46
C ALA A 427 -3.45 18.97 6.04
N SER A 428 -3.82 20.01 5.28
CA SER A 428 -3.88 21.38 5.78
C SER A 428 -4.94 21.57 6.88
N PHE A 429 -6.10 20.90 6.76
CA PHE A 429 -7.11 20.90 7.81
C PHE A 429 -6.66 20.11 9.03
N ALA A 430 -6.07 18.92 8.81
CA ALA A 430 -5.59 18.06 9.89
C ALA A 430 -4.51 18.72 10.77
N SER A 431 -3.79 19.71 10.24
CA SER A 431 -2.79 20.49 10.97
C SER A 431 -3.38 21.65 11.82
N LEU A 432 -4.67 21.98 11.65
CA LEU A 432 -5.33 23.01 12.44
C LEU A 432 -5.56 22.55 13.90
N PRO A 433 -5.60 23.48 14.86
CA PRO A 433 -6.04 23.16 16.21
C PRO A 433 -7.55 22.85 16.27
N GLN A 434 -7.98 22.06 17.26
CA GLN A 434 -9.41 21.95 17.55
C GLN A 434 -9.95 23.27 18.13
N PRO A 435 -11.22 23.65 17.85
CA PRO A 435 -12.22 22.89 17.07
C PRO A 435 -12.13 23.07 15.55
N SER A 436 -11.35 24.05 15.04
CA SER A 436 -11.32 24.44 13.62
C SER A 436 -10.97 23.29 12.68
N ARG A 437 -10.11 22.36 13.13
CA ARG A 437 -9.80 21.14 12.39
C ARG A 437 -11.05 20.32 12.11
N ASP A 438 -11.79 20.01 13.16
CA ASP A 438 -12.97 19.13 13.07
C ASP A 438 -14.08 19.81 12.28
N GLU A 439 -14.29 21.14 12.46
CA GLU A 439 -15.25 21.93 11.68
C GLU A 439 -14.92 21.90 10.18
N SER A 440 -13.65 22.07 9.80
CA SER A 440 -13.22 22.04 8.40
C SER A 440 -13.41 20.66 7.77
N LEU A 441 -13.04 19.59 8.47
CA LEU A 441 -13.22 18.22 8.01
C LEU A 441 -14.70 17.86 7.87
N LEU A 442 -15.54 18.25 8.83
CA LEU A 442 -16.98 18.01 8.79
C LEU A 442 -17.64 18.80 7.67
N ALA A 443 -17.24 20.05 7.43
CA ALA A 443 -17.73 20.86 6.32
C ALA A 443 -17.36 20.23 4.96
N PHE A 444 -16.16 19.70 4.82
CA PHE A 444 -15.75 18.98 3.62
C PHE A 444 -16.59 17.72 3.37
N LEU A 445 -16.87 16.94 4.41
CA LEU A 445 -17.58 15.66 4.30
C LEU A 445 -19.10 15.79 4.18
N HIS A 446 -19.68 16.87 4.72
CA HIS A 446 -21.13 17.05 4.80
C HIS A 446 -21.88 16.87 3.46
N PRO A 447 -21.43 17.41 2.30
CA PRO A 447 -22.13 17.21 1.03
C PRO A 447 -22.28 15.74 0.63
N TYR A 448 -21.30 14.90 0.97
CA TYR A 448 -21.29 13.46 0.64
C TYR A 448 -22.18 12.66 1.58
N ILE A 449 -22.05 12.92 2.88
CA ILE A 449 -22.82 12.24 3.93
C ILE A 449 -24.31 12.53 3.79
N SER A 450 -24.67 13.74 3.39
CA SER A 450 -26.08 14.15 3.22
C SER A 450 -26.80 13.40 2.09
N LEU A 451 -26.08 12.73 1.21
CA LEU A 451 -26.64 11.89 0.14
C LEU A 451 -26.77 10.40 0.52
N LEU A 452 -26.34 10.02 1.71
CA LEU A 452 -26.51 8.65 2.20
C LEU A 452 -27.97 8.35 2.53
N PRO A 453 -28.42 7.09 2.43
CA PRO A 453 -29.76 6.69 2.82
C PRO A 453 -30.07 7.11 4.27
N ASN A 454 -31.35 7.37 4.55
CA ASN A 454 -31.86 7.71 5.88
C ASN A 454 -31.23 8.96 6.52
N TYR A 455 -30.45 9.75 5.76
CA TYR A 455 -29.90 10.99 6.28
C TYR A 455 -31.02 11.98 6.65
N SER A 456 -30.93 12.55 7.83
CA SER A 456 -31.79 13.65 8.27
C SER A 456 -30.97 14.66 9.10
N PRO A 457 -30.97 15.95 8.73
CA PRO A 457 -30.18 16.96 9.43
C PRO A 457 -30.62 17.17 10.88
N THR A 458 -31.84 16.75 11.25
CA THR A 458 -32.38 16.84 12.59
C THR A 458 -32.20 15.59 13.43
N SER A 459 -31.83 14.47 12.81
CA SER A 459 -31.62 13.20 13.51
C SER A 459 -30.32 13.21 14.31
N PRO A 460 -30.32 12.88 15.60
CA PRO A 460 -29.08 12.68 16.36
C PRO A 460 -28.20 11.60 15.80
N ALA A 461 -28.75 10.55 15.17
CA ALA A 461 -28.02 9.46 14.54
C ALA A 461 -27.14 9.92 13.37
N CYS A 462 -27.54 11.00 12.67
CA CYS A 462 -26.83 11.59 11.54
C CYS A 462 -25.81 12.66 11.96
N LYS A 463 -25.68 12.95 13.27
CA LYS A 463 -24.67 13.88 13.78
C LYS A 463 -23.38 13.11 14.06
N PRO A 464 -22.24 13.44 13.42
CA PRO A 464 -20.98 12.78 13.70
C PRO A 464 -20.58 12.89 15.17
N SER A 465 -20.13 11.77 15.74
CA SER A 465 -19.58 11.72 17.10
C SER A 465 -18.13 12.16 17.15
N ALA A 466 -17.36 11.82 16.11
CA ALA A 466 -15.95 12.20 15.96
C ALA A 466 -15.51 12.14 14.50
N VAL A 467 -14.47 12.90 14.18
CA VAL A 467 -13.80 12.87 12.87
C VAL A 467 -12.29 12.88 13.08
N LEU A 468 -11.57 12.08 12.29
CA LEU A 468 -10.11 11.97 12.34
C LEU A 468 -9.57 11.94 10.92
N ALA A 469 -8.66 12.84 10.57
CA ALA A 469 -7.90 12.76 9.33
C ALA A 469 -6.44 12.43 9.61
N THR A 470 -5.81 11.68 8.70
CA THR A 470 -4.36 11.58 8.63
C THR A 470 -3.80 12.81 7.91
N ALA A 471 -2.50 13.03 8.05
CA ALA A 471 -1.80 14.16 7.41
C ALA A 471 -0.43 13.71 6.88
N TRP A 472 -0.37 12.56 6.23
CA TRP A 472 0.89 12.05 5.66
C TRP A 472 1.48 13.02 4.64
N ALA A 473 0.63 13.69 3.86
CA ALA A 473 1.05 14.73 2.92
C ALA A 473 1.65 15.98 3.60
N GLY A 474 1.39 16.19 4.90
CA GLY A 474 1.97 17.25 5.72
C GLY A 474 3.08 16.81 6.68
N ASP A 475 3.37 15.51 6.76
CA ASP A 475 4.30 14.93 7.74
C ASP A 475 5.73 14.85 7.18
N GLU A 476 6.65 15.63 7.76
CA GLU A 476 8.06 15.65 7.39
C GLU A 476 8.72 14.27 7.49
N LEU A 477 8.45 13.54 8.57
CA LEU A 477 9.07 12.23 8.81
C LEU A 477 8.48 11.12 7.93
N ALA A 478 7.31 11.33 7.34
CA ALA A 478 6.77 10.50 6.28
C ALA A 478 7.27 10.92 4.89
N GLY A 479 7.95 12.05 4.79
CA GLY A 479 8.46 12.60 3.55
C GLY A 479 7.41 13.37 2.74
N TYR A 480 6.38 13.90 3.40
CA TYR A 480 5.27 14.63 2.79
C TYR A 480 4.51 13.80 1.76
N GLY A 481 4.16 12.57 2.13
CA GLY A 481 3.43 11.61 1.31
C GLY A 481 3.36 10.25 1.98
N SER A 482 2.92 9.26 1.25
CA SER A 482 2.58 7.94 1.79
C SER A 482 3.54 6.84 1.36
N TYR A 483 3.83 6.70 0.06
CA TYR A 483 4.71 5.68 -0.49
C TYR A 483 5.12 5.98 -1.94
N ALA A 484 6.11 5.22 -2.43
CA ALA A 484 6.61 5.31 -3.80
C ALA A 484 5.53 4.91 -4.81
N ASN A 485 5.48 5.60 -5.94
CA ASN A 485 4.65 5.28 -7.09
C ASN A 485 5.37 5.65 -8.40
N PHE A 486 4.77 5.32 -9.54
CA PHE A 486 5.40 5.47 -10.85
C PHE A 486 4.62 6.49 -11.68
N GLN A 487 5.18 7.67 -11.84
CA GLN A 487 4.52 8.78 -12.51
C GLN A 487 5.00 8.96 -13.95
N VAL A 488 4.19 9.64 -14.77
CA VAL A 488 4.56 10.04 -16.13
C VAL A 488 5.90 10.80 -16.14
N GLY A 489 6.68 10.62 -17.20
CA GLY A 489 8.03 11.16 -17.31
C GLY A 489 9.11 10.24 -16.71
N LEU A 490 8.76 9.09 -16.14
CA LEU A 490 9.72 8.11 -15.64
C LEU A 490 10.33 7.32 -16.79
N GLU A 491 11.68 7.29 -16.88
CA GLU A 491 12.42 6.68 -17.97
C GLU A 491 12.98 5.29 -17.64
N ASN A 492 13.49 5.11 -16.40
CA ASN A 492 14.24 3.91 -16.00
C ASN A 492 13.77 3.43 -14.61
N GLY A 493 12.46 3.19 -14.44
CA GLY A 493 11.85 2.94 -13.14
C GLY A 493 12.42 1.73 -12.39
N ASP A 494 12.55 0.60 -13.07
CA ASP A 494 13.11 -0.65 -12.54
C ASP A 494 14.61 -0.54 -12.23
N GLU A 495 15.40 0.04 -13.15
CA GLU A 495 16.82 0.29 -12.91
C GLU A 495 17.06 1.26 -11.75
N ASP A 496 16.23 2.30 -11.60
CA ASP A 496 16.34 3.26 -10.51
C ASP A 496 16.07 2.60 -9.15
N ILE A 497 15.11 1.68 -9.08
CA ILE A 497 14.86 0.88 -7.88
C ILE A 497 16.07 -0.01 -7.55
N GLU A 498 16.66 -0.69 -8.54
CA GLU A 498 17.84 -1.52 -8.32
C GLU A 498 19.04 -0.70 -7.83
N VAL A 499 19.23 0.50 -8.36
CA VAL A 499 20.29 1.40 -7.89
C VAL A 499 20.07 1.81 -6.43
N MET A 500 18.81 2.12 -6.03
CA MET A 500 18.50 2.41 -4.64
C MET A 500 18.70 1.18 -3.73
N ARG A 501 18.33 -0.02 -4.20
CA ARG A 501 18.60 -1.28 -3.48
C ARG A 501 20.09 -1.48 -3.22
N LYS A 502 20.94 -1.18 -4.19
CA LYS A 502 22.40 -1.31 -4.05
C LYS A 502 22.93 -0.41 -2.92
N GLY A 503 22.46 0.82 -2.81
CA GLY A 503 22.98 1.80 -1.84
C GLY A 503 24.42 2.20 -2.14
N MET A 504 25.21 2.40 -1.06
CA MET A 504 26.63 2.78 -1.11
C MET A 504 27.46 1.88 -0.18
N PRO A 505 27.56 0.56 -0.46
CA PRO A 505 28.22 -0.40 0.43
C PRO A 505 29.71 -0.10 0.67
N GLU A 506 30.38 0.52 -0.29
CA GLU A 506 31.76 0.99 -0.16
C GLU A 506 31.92 2.05 0.94
N GLN A 507 30.89 2.85 1.17
CA GLN A 507 30.83 3.81 2.28
C GLN A 507 30.22 3.23 3.57
N GLY A 508 29.83 1.96 3.57
CA GLY A 508 29.11 1.30 4.68
C GLY A 508 27.67 1.75 4.83
N ILE A 509 27.05 2.30 3.77
CA ILE A 509 25.68 2.84 3.80
C ILE A 509 24.78 2.02 2.88
N TRP A 510 23.73 1.47 3.46
CA TRP A 510 22.72 0.64 2.79
C TRP A 510 21.38 1.36 2.79
N ILE A 511 20.58 1.17 1.76
CA ILE A 511 19.24 1.74 1.66
C ILE A 511 18.22 0.61 1.65
N ALA A 512 17.16 0.76 2.44
CA ALA A 512 16.03 -0.15 2.49
C ALA A 512 14.73 0.63 2.75
N GLY A 513 13.59 0.01 2.47
CA GLY A 513 12.26 0.61 2.60
C GLY A 513 11.33 0.05 1.54
N GLU A 514 10.06 0.45 1.55
CA GLU A 514 9.09 -0.01 0.56
C GLU A 514 9.49 0.36 -0.88
N HIS A 515 10.23 1.45 -1.06
CA HIS A 515 10.73 1.95 -2.34
C HIS A 515 11.93 1.15 -2.90
N THR A 516 12.47 0.22 -2.15
CA THR A 516 13.53 -0.72 -2.56
C THR A 516 13.07 -2.18 -2.47
N ALA A 517 11.78 -2.40 -2.28
CA ALA A 517 11.16 -3.71 -2.19
C ALA A 517 11.28 -4.51 -3.50
N PRO A 518 11.08 -5.84 -3.48
CA PRO A 518 10.83 -6.60 -4.72
C PRO A 518 9.74 -5.97 -5.56
N PHE A 519 9.81 -6.09 -6.88
CA PHE A 519 8.89 -5.40 -7.80
C PHE A 519 7.40 -5.72 -7.54
N VAL A 520 7.10 -6.93 -7.10
CA VAL A 520 5.73 -7.36 -6.76
C VAL A 520 5.21 -6.84 -5.41
N ALA A 521 5.97 -6.01 -4.70
CA ALA A 521 5.60 -5.55 -3.36
C ALA A 521 6.00 -4.09 -3.08
N LEU A 522 6.34 -3.32 -4.12
CA LEU A 522 6.67 -1.90 -3.98
C LEU A 522 5.50 -1.13 -3.36
N GLY A 523 5.78 -0.12 -2.54
CA GLY A 523 4.76 0.68 -1.89
C GLY A 523 4.02 0.00 -0.73
N THR A 524 4.27 -1.28 -0.44
CA THR A 524 3.50 -2.07 0.52
C THR A 524 4.22 -2.30 1.86
N ALA A 525 3.44 -2.69 2.89
CA ALA A 525 3.99 -3.13 4.18
C ALA A 525 4.84 -4.40 4.03
N THR A 526 4.40 -5.34 3.19
CA THR A 526 5.13 -6.57 2.85
C THR A 526 6.45 -6.25 2.18
N GLY A 527 6.44 -5.32 1.23
CA GLY A 527 7.66 -4.88 0.56
C GLY A 527 8.67 -4.23 1.50
N ALA A 528 8.19 -3.41 2.44
CA ALA A 528 9.05 -2.84 3.48
C ALA A 528 9.69 -3.95 4.34
N TYR A 529 8.93 -4.96 4.73
CA TYR A 529 9.41 -6.11 5.49
C TYR A 529 10.50 -6.88 4.71
N TRP A 530 10.22 -7.28 3.46
CA TRP A 530 11.20 -7.96 2.61
C TRP A 530 12.45 -7.12 2.30
N SER A 531 12.29 -5.82 2.13
CA SER A 531 13.43 -4.93 1.92
C SER A 531 14.39 -4.95 3.11
N GLY A 532 13.85 -4.96 4.35
CA GLY A 532 14.63 -5.11 5.58
C GLY A 532 15.36 -6.45 5.64
N GLU A 533 14.69 -7.52 5.27
CA GLU A 533 15.28 -8.86 5.19
C GLU A 533 16.44 -8.90 4.19
N LYS A 534 16.17 -8.47 2.95
CA LYS A 534 17.16 -8.50 1.87
C LYS A 534 18.38 -7.63 2.16
N VAL A 535 18.23 -6.46 2.79
CA VAL A 535 19.37 -5.62 3.14
C VAL A 535 20.23 -6.26 4.23
N ALA A 536 19.60 -6.88 5.24
CA ALA A 536 20.32 -7.60 6.29
C ALA A 536 21.15 -8.77 5.70
N LEU A 537 20.54 -9.58 4.83
CA LEU A 537 21.23 -10.68 4.16
C LEU A 537 22.42 -10.18 3.29
N ARG A 538 22.27 -9.06 2.59
CA ARG A 538 23.37 -8.46 1.84
C ARG A 538 24.51 -7.98 2.75
N ILE A 539 24.21 -7.38 3.89
CA ILE A 539 25.22 -7.01 4.89
C ILE A 539 25.97 -8.26 5.37
N LEU A 540 25.27 -9.37 5.59
CA LEU A 540 25.85 -10.65 6.01
C LEU A 540 26.66 -11.37 4.90
N GLY A 541 26.67 -10.83 3.67
CA GLY A 541 27.28 -11.50 2.51
C GLY A 541 26.60 -12.82 2.15
N LYS A 542 25.40 -13.05 2.64
CA LYS A 542 24.53 -14.14 2.21
C LYS A 542 23.81 -13.66 0.97
N GLY A 543 24.09 -14.25 -0.18
CA GLY A 543 23.46 -13.92 -1.44
C GLY A 543 21.95 -13.84 -1.28
N ALA A 544 21.28 -12.99 -2.04
CA ALA A 544 19.84 -13.08 -2.17
C ALA A 544 19.56 -14.52 -2.64
N VAL A 545 19.05 -15.36 -1.77
CA VAL A 545 18.34 -16.56 -2.20
C VAL A 545 17.27 -16.00 -3.13
N ASP A 546 17.45 -16.25 -4.40
CA ASP A 546 16.50 -15.87 -5.42
C ASP A 546 15.18 -16.49 -4.97
N ILE A 547 14.24 -15.67 -4.50
CA ILE A 547 12.86 -16.10 -4.28
C ILE A 547 12.28 -16.15 -5.70
N GLY A 548 12.96 -16.94 -6.54
CA GLY A 548 12.53 -17.33 -7.86
C GLY A 548 11.64 -18.53 -7.71
N LYS A 549 10.43 -18.38 -8.14
CA LYS A 549 9.45 -19.41 -8.52
C LYS A 549 8.93 -20.43 -7.48
N ASP A 550 9.62 -20.69 -6.36
CA ASP A 550 9.19 -21.71 -5.38
C ASP A 550 9.02 -21.21 -3.93
N GLY A 551 9.12 -19.90 -3.65
CA GLY A 551 8.71 -19.25 -2.39
C GLY A 551 9.25 -19.80 -1.06
N LYS A 552 10.10 -20.83 -1.07
CA LYS A 552 10.61 -21.48 0.16
C LYS A 552 12.12 -21.35 0.23
N SER A 553 12.62 -20.64 1.24
CA SER A 553 14.03 -20.69 1.60
C SER A 553 14.40 -22.11 2.07
N GLU A 554 15.59 -22.59 1.71
CA GLU A 554 16.07 -23.91 2.15
C GLU A 554 16.16 -24.05 3.68
N GLU A 555 16.26 -22.96 4.42
CA GLU A 555 16.26 -22.96 5.90
C GLU A 555 14.88 -23.36 6.51
N HIS A 556 13.77 -23.21 5.79
CA HIS A 556 12.47 -23.73 6.27
C HIS A 556 12.33 -25.24 6.08
N LYS A 557 13.15 -25.86 5.21
CA LYS A 557 13.13 -27.31 5.01
C LYS A 557 13.91 -28.10 6.08
N GLU A 558 14.82 -27.46 6.82
CA GLU A 558 15.55 -28.10 7.92
C GLU A 558 14.81 -28.00 9.27
N ALA A 559 13.88 -27.09 9.43
CA ALA A 559 13.09 -26.94 10.66
C ALA A 559 11.86 -27.89 10.71
N GLU A 560 11.50 -28.55 9.60
CA GLU A 560 10.40 -29.54 9.53
C GLU A 560 10.89 -31.00 9.48
N LYS A 561 12.21 -31.24 9.65
CA LYS A 561 12.79 -32.56 9.86
C LYS A 561 13.29 -32.72 11.30
#